data_e507977bd02a3b344333b45d89ab3d8a
#
_entry.id   e507977bd02a3b344333b45d89ab3d8a
#
_cell.length_a   1.000
_cell.length_b   1.000
_cell.length_c   1.000
_cell.angle_alpha   90.00
_cell.angle_beta   90.00
_cell.angle_gamma   90.00
#
_symmetry.space_group_name_H-M   'P 1'
#
loop_
_entity.id
_entity.type
_entity.pdbx_description
1 polymer ?
#
loop_
_entity_poly.entity_id
_entity_poly.type
_entity_poly.pdbx_seq_one_letter_code
_entity_poly.pdbx_strand_id
1 'polypeptide(L)'
;MKKLKRQWDKVTVLLLTFGIVFGLFGAMPVQAQDGNASGSTIFDVKIVHTNDIHARVEEDDYNQVIGMDRLSGIAQTFTEGADGSLMLDSGDTFHGQPIATLVKGESVAK
;
A
#
# COMPACT_ATOMS: atom_id res chain seq x y z
N MET A 1 22.18 58.76 -24.92
CA MET A 1 20.76 58.52 -24.53
C MET A 1 20.00 57.56 -25.41
N LYS A 2 20.19 57.49 -26.72
CA LYS A 2 19.48 56.55 -27.62
C LYS A 2 19.78 55.05 -27.41
N LYS A 3 20.99 54.66 -26.96
CA LYS A 3 21.38 53.28 -26.71
C LYS A 3 20.70 52.70 -25.46
N LEU A 4 20.56 53.51 -24.40
CA LEU A 4 19.91 53.08 -23.16
C LEU A 4 18.43 52.83 -23.37
N LYS A 5 17.73 53.71 -24.07
CA LYS A 5 16.31 53.55 -24.40
C LYS A 5 16.03 52.26 -25.16
N ARG A 6 16.87 51.90 -26.15
CA ARG A 6 16.75 50.68 -26.95
C ARG A 6 17.01 49.38 -26.14
N GLN A 7 17.81 49.44 -25.06
CA GLN A 7 17.97 48.32 -24.16
C GLN A 7 16.75 48.10 -23.24
N TRP A 8 16.19 49.18 -22.75
CA TRP A 8 14.97 49.14 -21.92
C TRP A 8 13.78 48.59 -22.69
N ASP A 9 13.61 48.96 -23.96
CA ASP A 9 12.56 48.43 -24.82
C ASP A 9 12.68 46.92 -25.01
N LYS A 10 13.88 46.38 -25.13
CA LYS A 10 14.13 44.94 -25.24
C LYS A 10 13.83 44.19 -23.94
N VAL A 11 14.20 44.76 -22.80
CA VAL A 11 13.91 44.15 -21.48
C VAL A 11 12.41 44.17 -21.22
N THR A 12 11.72 45.23 -21.57
CA THR A 12 10.26 45.33 -21.40
C THR A 12 9.52 44.34 -22.26
N VAL A 13 9.95 44.17 -23.53
CA VAL A 13 9.38 43.13 -24.43
C VAL A 13 9.63 41.72 -23.90
N LEU A 14 10.86 41.47 -23.40
CA LEU A 14 11.20 40.13 -22.82
C LEU A 14 10.36 39.80 -21.59
N LEU A 15 10.14 40.78 -20.70
CA LEU A 15 9.30 40.60 -19.51
C LEU A 15 7.82 40.41 -19.87
N LEU A 16 7.31 41.11 -20.87
CA LEU A 16 5.95 40.94 -21.36
C LEU A 16 5.74 39.58 -22.00
N THR A 17 6.69 39.08 -22.82
CA THR A 17 6.60 37.77 -23.42
C THR A 17 6.71 36.66 -22.40
N PHE A 18 7.56 36.82 -21.38
CA PHE A 18 7.68 35.87 -20.28
C PHE A 18 6.39 35.78 -19.44
N GLY A 19 5.79 36.96 -19.17
CA GLY A 19 4.51 37.02 -18.45
C GLY A 19 3.34 36.37 -19.18
N ILE A 20 3.29 36.49 -20.50
CA ILE A 20 2.24 35.87 -21.34
C ILE A 20 2.44 34.34 -21.40
N VAL A 21 3.66 33.86 -21.56
CA VAL A 21 3.95 32.42 -21.63
C VAL A 21 3.67 31.75 -20.29
N PHE A 22 4.05 32.39 -19.17
CA PHE A 22 3.77 31.85 -17.83
C PHE A 22 2.30 31.96 -17.43
N GLY A 23 1.62 33.02 -17.87
CA GLY A 23 0.19 33.22 -17.61
C GLY A 23 -0.71 32.19 -18.33
N LEU A 24 -0.29 31.71 -19.51
CA LEU A 24 -1.01 30.67 -20.26
C LEU A 24 -0.84 29.27 -19.66
N PHE A 25 0.24 29.00 -18.95
CA PHE A 25 0.46 27.73 -18.24
C PHE A 25 -0.18 27.68 -16.84
N GLY A 26 -0.52 28.84 -16.25
CA GLY A 26 -1.04 28.92 -14.87
C GLY A 26 -2.55 28.76 -14.72
N ALA A 27 -3.30 28.59 -15.78
CA ALA A 27 -4.77 28.57 -15.73
C ALA A 27 -5.38 27.34 -16.42
N MET A 28 -4.79 26.17 -16.23
CA MET A 28 -5.60 24.96 -16.41
C MET A 28 -6.39 24.77 -15.12
N PRO A 29 -7.73 24.97 -15.14
CA PRO A 29 -8.55 24.51 -14.04
C PRO A 29 -8.30 22.98 -13.99
N VAL A 30 -7.70 22.47 -12.94
CA VAL A 30 -7.86 21.08 -12.57
C VAL A 30 -9.34 20.96 -12.25
N GLN A 31 -10.12 20.62 -13.27
CA GLN A 31 -11.44 20.09 -13.04
C GLN A 31 -11.17 18.78 -12.30
N ALA A 32 -11.38 18.82 -10.98
CA ALA A 32 -11.76 17.61 -10.29
C ALA A 32 -12.95 17.09 -11.11
N GLN A 33 -12.69 16.07 -11.90
CA GLN A 33 -13.74 15.32 -12.56
C GLN A 33 -14.50 14.72 -11.37
N ASP A 34 -15.61 15.37 -10.98
CA ASP A 34 -16.65 14.70 -10.24
C ASP A 34 -17.03 13.53 -11.13
N GLY A 35 -16.27 12.46 -10.97
CA GLY A 35 -16.62 11.19 -11.53
C GLY A 35 -17.95 10.85 -10.91
N ASN A 36 -18.99 11.16 -11.66
CA ASN A 36 -20.27 10.50 -11.52
C ASN A 36 -19.95 9.03 -11.80
N ALA A 37 -19.40 8.36 -10.78
CA ALA A 37 -19.12 6.94 -10.79
C ALA A 37 -20.47 6.24 -10.74
N SER A 38 -21.14 6.32 -11.88
CA SER A 38 -22.25 5.45 -12.20
C SER A 38 -21.70 4.04 -12.11
N GLY A 39 -21.84 3.41 -10.93
CA GLY A 39 -21.53 2.02 -10.73
C GLY A 39 -20.06 1.67 -10.45
N SER A 40 -19.33 2.44 -9.64
CA SER A 40 -18.10 1.89 -9.06
C SER A 40 -18.47 0.77 -8.09
N THR A 41 -18.29 -0.46 -8.52
CA THR A 41 -18.35 -1.60 -7.61
C THR A 41 -17.14 -1.53 -6.70
N ILE A 42 -17.38 -1.26 -5.43
CA ILE A 42 -16.33 -1.32 -4.39
C ILE A 42 -16.22 -2.77 -3.98
N PHE A 43 -15.02 -3.35 -4.13
CA PHE A 43 -14.73 -4.68 -3.61
C PHE A 43 -14.03 -4.54 -2.27
N ASP A 44 -14.55 -5.21 -1.25
CA ASP A 44 -13.89 -5.36 0.05
C ASP A 44 -13.02 -6.62 0.00
N VAL A 45 -11.70 -6.40 -0.04
CA VAL A 45 -10.72 -7.50 -0.02
C VAL A 45 -9.91 -7.40 1.26
N LYS A 46 -9.95 -8.47 2.06
CA LYS A 46 -9.22 -8.55 3.32
C LYS A 46 -7.98 -9.42 3.17
N ILE A 47 -6.86 -8.90 3.61
CA ILE A 47 -5.58 -9.61 3.57
C ILE A 47 -5.14 -9.89 5.01
N VAL A 48 -4.89 -11.16 5.30
CA VAL A 48 -4.27 -11.62 6.55
C VAL A 48 -2.81 -11.95 6.26
N HIS A 49 -1.92 -11.48 7.10
CA HIS A 49 -0.49 -11.67 6.91
C HIS A 49 0.14 -12.27 8.17
N THR A 50 1.00 -13.27 7.97
CA THR A 50 1.81 -13.90 9.00
C THR A 50 3.30 -13.79 8.69
N ASN A 51 4.13 -13.89 9.72
CA ASN A 51 5.59 -13.83 9.61
C ASN A 51 6.23 -14.45 10.87
N ASP A 52 7.37 -15.12 10.72
CA ASP A 52 8.18 -15.63 11.83
C ASP A 52 7.41 -16.52 12.81
N ILE A 53 6.59 -17.42 12.33
CA ILE A 53 5.78 -18.31 13.18
C ILE A 53 6.65 -19.33 13.92
N HIS A 54 7.80 -19.73 13.34
CA HIS A 54 8.77 -20.63 13.96
C HIS A 54 8.18 -21.95 14.46
N ALA A 55 7.25 -22.53 13.71
CA ALA A 55 6.54 -23.76 14.04
C ALA A 55 5.80 -23.74 15.40
N ARG A 56 5.36 -22.57 15.85
CA ARG A 56 4.56 -22.40 17.07
C ARG A 56 3.10 -22.69 16.77
N VAL A 57 2.81 -23.98 16.50
CA VAL A 57 1.48 -24.47 16.08
C VAL A 57 0.53 -24.54 17.24
N GLU A 58 1.03 -24.89 18.44
CA GLU A 58 0.23 -25.03 19.65
C GLU A 58 0.17 -23.73 20.44
N GLU A 59 -0.94 -23.51 21.14
CA GLU A 59 -1.10 -22.41 22.07
C GLU A 59 -0.18 -22.60 23.28
N ASP A 60 0.48 -21.52 23.70
CA ASP A 60 1.35 -21.50 24.88
C ASP A 60 1.19 -20.16 25.59
N ASP A 61 0.39 -20.16 26.64
CA ASP A 61 0.11 -18.97 27.41
C ASP A 61 1.33 -18.39 28.12
N TYR A 62 2.29 -19.26 28.52
CA TYR A 62 3.52 -18.83 29.18
C TYR A 62 4.41 -17.99 28.25
N ASN A 63 4.53 -18.42 26.99
CA ASN A 63 5.31 -17.73 25.96
C ASN A 63 4.47 -16.78 25.08
N GLN A 64 3.20 -16.57 25.44
CA GLN A 64 2.26 -15.70 24.71
C GLN A 64 2.08 -16.12 23.23
N VAL A 65 2.05 -17.42 22.97
CA VAL A 65 1.83 -17.99 21.64
C VAL A 65 0.34 -18.29 21.49
N ILE A 66 -0.30 -17.72 20.49
CA ILE A 66 -1.74 -17.91 20.25
C ILE A 66 -2.08 -19.25 19.58
N GLY A 67 -1.10 -19.93 18.96
CA GLY A 67 -1.31 -21.16 18.19
C GLY A 67 -2.01 -20.95 16.85
N MET A 68 -1.86 -21.93 15.96
CA MET A 68 -2.39 -21.84 14.59
C MET A 68 -3.92 -21.98 14.55
N ASP A 69 -4.50 -22.78 15.43
CA ASP A 69 -5.96 -22.95 15.48
C ASP A 69 -6.66 -21.64 15.84
N ARG A 70 -6.13 -20.95 16.83
CA ARG A 70 -6.69 -19.68 17.27
C ARG A 70 -6.44 -18.57 16.24
N LEU A 71 -5.26 -18.57 15.62
CA LEU A 71 -4.96 -17.66 14.51
C LEU A 71 -5.93 -17.86 13.34
N SER A 72 -6.19 -19.12 12.98
CA SER A 72 -7.14 -19.48 11.92
C SER A 72 -8.55 -18.96 12.24
N GLY A 73 -9.02 -19.13 13.46
CA GLY A 73 -10.32 -18.62 13.90
C GLY A 73 -10.41 -17.09 13.82
N ILE A 74 -9.36 -16.39 14.23
CA ILE A 74 -9.27 -14.92 14.11
C ILE A 74 -9.30 -14.49 12.65
N ALA A 75 -8.50 -15.15 11.79
CA ALA A 75 -8.43 -14.87 10.37
C ALA A 75 -9.80 -15.08 9.69
N GLN A 76 -10.48 -16.17 10.03
CA GLN A 76 -11.82 -16.45 9.51
C GLN A 76 -12.82 -15.37 9.92
N THR A 77 -12.86 -15.01 11.19
CA THR A 77 -13.75 -13.95 11.70
C THR A 77 -13.45 -12.61 11.05
N PHE A 78 -12.17 -12.29 10.88
CA PHE A 78 -11.74 -11.03 10.25
C PHE A 78 -12.16 -10.96 8.78
N THR A 79 -12.09 -12.08 8.06
CA THR A 79 -12.40 -12.13 6.62
C THR A 79 -13.89 -12.33 6.31
N GLU A 80 -14.70 -12.58 7.33
CA GLU A 80 -16.14 -12.76 7.16
C GLU A 80 -16.79 -11.53 6.53
N GLY A 81 -17.66 -11.78 5.56
CA GLY A 81 -18.41 -10.74 4.84
C GLY A 81 -17.61 -9.97 3.80
N ALA A 82 -16.33 -10.26 3.59
CA ALA A 82 -15.56 -9.67 2.50
C ALA A 82 -15.88 -10.30 1.14
N ASP A 83 -15.74 -9.54 0.06
CA ASP A 83 -15.89 -10.04 -1.31
C ASP A 83 -14.77 -11.01 -1.71
N GLY A 84 -13.62 -10.88 -1.05
CA GLY A 84 -12.47 -11.77 -1.21
C GLY A 84 -11.53 -11.72 -0.03
N SER A 85 -10.75 -12.78 0.15
CA SER A 85 -9.70 -12.80 1.17
C SER A 85 -8.45 -13.50 0.67
N LEU A 86 -7.31 -13.09 1.22
CA LEU A 86 -6.01 -13.68 0.92
C LEU A 86 -5.22 -13.81 2.22
N MET A 87 -4.63 -14.98 2.43
CA MET A 87 -3.67 -15.21 3.51
C MET A 87 -2.27 -15.30 2.92
N LEU A 88 -1.36 -14.51 3.46
CA LEU A 88 0.03 -14.43 3.05
C LEU A 88 0.94 -14.80 4.22
N ASP A 89 2.01 -15.50 3.93
CA ASP A 89 3.07 -15.78 4.89
C ASP A 89 4.41 -15.30 4.33
N SER A 90 5.12 -14.49 5.09
CA SER A 90 6.44 -13.97 4.69
C SER A 90 7.58 -14.95 4.98
N GLY A 91 7.26 -16.11 5.52
CA GLY A 91 8.24 -17.17 5.77
C GLY A 91 8.70 -17.24 7.22
N ASP A 92 9.76 -18.01 7.40
CA ASP A 92 10.29 -18.46 8.69
C ASP A 92 9.27 -19.25 9.54
N THR A 93 8.48 -20.08 8.84
CA THR A 93 7.34 -20.79 9.40
C THR A 93 7.70 -22.22 9.82
N PHE A 94 8.56 -22.91 9.05
CA PHE A 94 8.73 -24.37 9.12
C PHE A 94 9.85 -24.86 10.04
N HIS A 95 10.50 -24.01 10.83
CA HIS A 95 11.53 -24.40 11.76
C HIS A 95 11.42 -23.65 13.10
N GLY A 96 12.25 -23.99 14.06
CA GLY A 96 12.33 -23.30 15.36
C GLY A 96 11.84 -24.15 16.54
N GLN A 97 10.79 -24.93 16.37
CA GLN A 97 10.32 -25.84 17.42
C GLN A 97 10.70 -27.30 17.13
N PRO A 98 10.87 -28.13 18.18
CA PRO A 98 11.19 -29.55 18.01
C PRO A 98 10.23 -30.30 17.09
N ILE A 99 8.93 -29.99 17.16
CA ILE A 99 7.89 -30.59 16.33
C ILE A 99 8.16 -30.42 14.83
N ALA A 100 8.73 -29.28 14.42
CA ALA A 100 9.09 -29.05 13.02
C ALA A 100 10.49 -29.55 12.69
N THR A 101 11.45 -29.36 13.60
CA THR A 101 12.87 -29.68 13.37
C THR A 101 13.08 -31.19 13.18
N LEU A 102 12.39 -32.01 13.99
CA LEU A 102 12.53 -33.48 13.95
C LEU A 102 12.01 -34.06 12.65
N VAL A 103 10.99 -33.46 12.04
CA VAL A 103 10.34 -33.95 10.82
C VAL A 103 10.55 -33.00 9.62
N LYS A 104 11.56 -32.15 9.70
CA LYS A 104 11.94 -31.20 8.62
C LYS A 104 10.77 -30.34 8.12
N GLY A 105 9.90 -29.90 9.05
CA GLY A 105 8.76 -29.03 8.75
C GLY A 105 7.49 -29.74 8.25
N GLU A 106 7.51 -31.05 8.04
CA GLU A 106 6.34 -31.78 7.52
C GLU A 106 5.09 -31.63 8.39
N SER A 107 5.25 -31.55 9.71
CA SER A 107 4.14 -31.37 10.66
C SER A 107 3.44 -30.01 10.56
N VAL A 108 4.12 -29.02 10.02
CA VAL A 108 3.58 -27.66 9.85
C VAL A 108 2.96 -27.48 8.46
N ALA A 109 3.40 -28.29 7.49
CA ALA A 109 2.94 -28.20 6.10
C ALA A 109 1.62 -28.95 5.82
N LYS A 110 1.14 -29.77 6.78
CA LYS A 110 -0.11 -30.55 6.69
C LYS A 110 -1.29 -29.85 7.30
#